data_47a2fe2ffb8b27a690010714cb28e0b3
#
_entry.id   47a2fe2ffb8b27a690010714cb28e0b3
#
_cell.length_a   1.000
_cell.length_b   1.000
_cell.length_c   1.000
_cell.angle_alpha   90.00
_cell.angle_beta   90.00
_cell.angle_gamma   90.00
#
_symmetry.space_group_name_H-M   'P 1'
#
loop_
_entity.id
_entity.type
_entity.pdbx_description
1 polymer ?
#
loop_
_entity_poly.entity_id
_entity_poly.type
_entity_poly.pdbx_seq_one_letter_code
_entity_poly.pdbx_strand_id
1 'polypeptide(L)'
;MPPLYIKMYLLSSKMYKNVDMEAFTVLMEYILPISRQYKSEVLTLSNNDYDGTGKYLEYILPFDTDLTKEAGQIEVQLTFSHVDVDADGHGVQRVRKTS
;
A
#
# COMPACT_ATOMS: atom_id res chain seq x y z
N MET A 1 0.88 -27.40 15.47
CA MET A 1 0.21 -26.96 14.23
C MET A 1 0.79 -25.63 13.81
N PRO A 2 1.29 -25.53 12.60
CA PRO A 2 1.81 -24.24 12.15
C PRO A 2 0.67 -23.21 12.09
N PRO A 3 0.97 -21.93 12.40
CA PRO A 3 -0.05 -20.90 12.28
C PRO A 3 -0.50 -20.77 10.84
N LEU A 4 -1.80 -20.55 10.64
CA LEU A 4 -2.35 -20.26 9.34
C LEU A 4 -2.03 -18.82 8.99
N TYR A 5 -1.20 -18.65 7.96
CA TYR A 5 -0.93 -17.31 7.42
C TYR A 5 -1.98 -17.01 6.36
N ILE A 6 -2.84 -16.06 6.65
CA ILE A 6 -3.79 -15.56 5.67
C ILE A 6 -3.12 -14.38 4.97
N LYS A 7 -2.83 -14.56 3.68
CA LYS A 7 -2.35 -13.45 2.87
C LYS A 7 -3.51 -12.52 2.57
N MET A 8 -3.34 -11.27 2.89
CA MET A 8 -4.31 -10.24 2.57
C MET A 8 -3.75 -9.33 1.47
N TYR A 9 -4.64 -8.87 0.61
CA TYR A 9 -4.27 -8.07 -0.53
C TYR A 9 -5.07 -6.77 -0.55
N LEU A 10 -4.43 -5.73 -1.04
CA LEU A 10 -5.07 -4.44 -1.30
C LEU A 10 -5.25 -4.29 -2.80
N LEU A 11 -6.46 -3.99 -3.24
CA LEU A 11 -6.72 -3.64 -4.63
C LEU A 11 -6.83 -2.12 -4.75
N SER A 12 -6.13 -1.58 -5.75
CA SER A 12 -6.13 -0.17 -6.04
C SER A 12 -6.38 0.04 -7.53
N SER A 13 -7.01 1.14 -7.89
CA SER A 13 -7.18 1.52 -9.28
C SER A 13 -5.83 1.77 -9.93
N LYS A 14 -5.60 1.20 -11.11
CA LYS A 14 -4.36 1.42 -11.85
C LYS A 14 -4.26 2.87 -12.33
N MET A 15 -5.38 3.45 -12.75
CA MET A 15 -5.44 4.84 -13.21
C MET A 15 -6.18 5.70 -12.20
N TYR A 16 -5.59 6.83 -11.85
CA TYR A 16 -6.20 7.82 -10.99
C TYR A 16 -5.98 9.19 -11.59
N LYS A 17 -7.09 9.85 -11.98
CA LYS A 17 -7.04 11.18 -12.63
C LYS A 17 -6.04 11.22 -13.79
N ASN A 18 -6.11 10.20 -14.67
CA ASN A 18 -5.26 10.02 -15.84
C ASN A 18 -3.78 9.78 -15.51
N VAL A 19 -3.47 9.39 -14.28
CA VAL A 19 -2.12 9.03 -13.86
C VAL A 19 -2.05 7.53 -13.60
N ASP A 20 -1.06 6.86 -14.19
CA ASP A 20 -0.81 5.45 -13.93
C ASP A 20 -0.13 5.30 -12.57
N MET A 21 -0.81 4.63 -11.64
CA MET A 21 -0.34 4.47 -10.26
C MET A 21 0.66 3.33 -10.10
N GLU A 22 0.94 2.54 -11.13
CA GLU A 22 1.85 1.40 -11.04
C GLU A 22 3.27 1.83 -10.63
N ALA A 23 3.70 3.00 -11.09
CA ALA A 23 5.03 3.51 -10.77
C ALA A 23 5.15 4.12 -9.37
N PHE A 24 4.03 4.23 -8.66
CA PHE A 24 4.01 4.84 -7.32
C PHE A 24 4.43 3.84 -6.26
N THR A 25 5.19 4.33 -5.28
CA THR A 25 5.48 3.59 -4.06
C THR A 25 4.31 3.79 -3.09
N VAL A 26 3.84 2.71 -2.49
CA VAL A 26 2.73 2.77 -1.54
C VAL A 26 3.28 2.50 -0.14
N LEU A 27 3.14 3.49 0.73
CA LEU A 27 3.53 3.38 2.13
C LEU A 27 2.26 3.21 2.97
N MET A 28 2.20 2.16 3.77
CA MET A 28 1.11 1.93 4.72
C MET A 28 1.57 2.28 6.12
N GLU A 29 0.84 3.19 6.77
CA GLU A 29 1.09 3.59 8.14
C GLU A 29 -0.14 3.25 8.99
N TYR A 30 0.09 2.67 10.16
CA TYR A 30 -0.99 2.29 11.05
C TYR A 30 -0.52 2.25 12.51
N ILE A 31 -1.48 2.30 13.42
CA ILE A 31 -1.21 2.20 14.86
C ILE A 31 -1.93 0.97 15.37
N LEU A 32 -1.18 0.10 16.05
CA LEU A 32 -1.76 -1.09 16.68
C LEU A 32 -2.72 -0.66 17.80
N PRO A 33 -3.93 -1.25 17.87
CA PRO A 33 -5.00 -0.70 18.72
C PRO A 33 -4.74 -0.86 20.22
N ILE A 34 -4.05 -1.91 20.64
CA ILE A 34 -3.80 -2.18 22.06
C ILE A 34 -2.49 -1.57 22.52
N SER A 35 -1.39 -1.94 21.86
CA SER A 35 -0.06 -1.46 22.23
C SER A 35 0.17 0.00 21.87
N ARG A 36 -0.64 0.54 20.96
CA ARG A 36 -0.49 1.90 20.40
C ARG A 36 0.82 2.10 19.66
N GLN A 37 1.44 1.00 19.26
CA GLN A 37 2.70 1.03 18.52
C GLN A 37 2.46 1.46 17.08
N TYR A 38 3.22 2.45 16.62
CA TYR A 38 3.21 2.92 15.24
C TYR A 38 3.96 1.94 14.35
N LYS A 39 3.39 1.63 13.20
CA LYS A 39 4.01 0.79 12.18
C LYS A 39 3.98 1.52 10.85
N SER A 40 5.03 1.32 10.05
CA SER A 40 5.17 1.91 8.73
C SER A 40 5.85 0.91 7.81
N GLU A 41 5.20 0.57 6.71
CA GLU A 41 5.71 -0.45 5.79
C GLU A 41 5.38 -0.09 4.34
N VAL A 42 6.36 -0.34 3.45
CA VAL A 42 6.16 -0.18 2.01
C VAL A 42 5.49 -1.45 1.48
N LEU A 43 4.38 -1.28 0.77
CA LEU A 43 3.65 -2.41 0.19
C LEU A 43 4.34 -2.90 -1.07
N THR A 44 4.36 -4.21 -1.25
CA THR A 44 4.88 -4.86 -2.45
C THR A 44 3.78 -5.05 -3.46
N LEU A 45 4.00 -4.55 -4.70
CA LEU A 45 3.11 -4.82 -5.82
C LEU A 45 3.23 -6.28 -6.21
N SER A 46 2.14 -7.03 -6.13
CA SER A 46 2.14 -8.45 -6.48
C SER A 46 1.60 -8.70 -7.88
N ASN A 47 0.70 -7.86 -8.38
CA ASN A 47 0.11 -8.03 -9.69
C ASN A 47 -0.30 -6.67 -10.25
N ASN A 48 0.18 -6.34 -11.45
CA ASN A 48 -0.16 -5.09 -12.12
C ASN A 48 -1.41 -5.18 -12.99
N ASP A 49 -2.03 -6.34 -13.03
CA ASP A 49 -3.26 -6.56 -13.80
C ASP A 49 -4.07 -7.68 -13.12
N TYR A 50 -4.69 -7.31 -12.02
CA TYR A 50 -5.30 -8.26 -11.09
C TYR A 50 -6.29 -9.21 -11.75
N ASP A 51 -7.17 -8.71 -12.59
CA ASP A 51 -8.24 -9.50 -13.20
C ASP A 51 -8.17 -9.57 -14.72
N GLY A 52 -7.07 -9.14 -15.32
CA GLY A 52 -6.89 -9.13 -16.77
C GLY A 52 -7.58 -7.98 -17.49
N THR A 53 -8.17 -7.03 -16.75
CA THR A 53 -8.86 -5.88 -17.35
C THR A 53 -7.96 -4.66 -17.50
N GLY A 54 -6.79 -4.66 -16.86
CA GLY A 54 -5.89 -3.51 -16.82
C GLY A 54 -6.39 -2.38 -15.93
N LYS A 55 -7.35 -2.65 -15.04
CA LYS A 55 -7.97 -1.61 -14.20
C LYS A 55 -7.45 -1.57 -12.78
N TYR A 56 -6.87 -2.66 -12.27
CA TYR A 56 -6.53 -2.79 -10.86
C TYR A 56 -5.12 -3.26 -10.64
N LEU A 57 -4.49 -2.70 -9.61
CA LEU A 57 -3.22 -3.14 -9.06
C LEU A 57 -3.47 -3.90 -7.77
N GLU A 58 -2.71 -4.98 -7.55
CA GLU A 58 -2.81 -5.78 -6.34
C GLU A 58 -1.52 -5.65 -5.53
N TYR A 59 -1.65 -5.30 -4.26
CA TYR A 59 -0.53 -5.20 -3.33
C TYR A 59 -0.68 -6.23 -2.22
N ILE A 60 0.44 -6.77 -1.76
CA ILE A 60 0.47 -7.67 -0.60
C ILE A 60 0.46 -6.82 0.66
N LEU A 61 -0.49 -7.10 1.56
CA LEU A 61 -0.55 -6.44 2.86
C LEU A 61 0.38 -7.15 3.85
N PRO A 62 1.15 -6.40 4.64
CA PRO A 62 2.12 -6.98 5.56
C PRO A 62 1.51 -7.32 6.92
N PHE A 63 0.34 -7.93 6.93
CA PHE A 63 -0.29 -8.31 8.18
C PHE A 63 0.39 -9.56 8.74
N ASP A 64 0.97 -9.40 9.92
CA ASP A 64 1.65 -10.44 10.64
C ASP A 64 0.86 -10.86 11.89
N THR A 65 1.47 -11.74 12.68
CA THR A 65 0.83 -12.21 13.91
C THR A 65 0.62 -11.11 14.94
N ASP A 66 1.44 -10.06 14.93
CA ASP A 66 1.28 -8.96 15.88
C ASP A 66 -0.01 -8.20 15.60
N LEU A 67 -0.31 -7.97 14.33
CA LEU A 67 -1.54 -7.29 13.94
C LEU A 67 -2.77 -8.14 14.31
N THR A 68 -2.72 -9.46 14.04
CA THR A 68 -3.85 -10.35 14.36
C THR A 68 -4.06 -10.50 15.86
N LYS A 69 -3.01 -10.43 16.68
CA LYS A 69 -3.14 -10.47 18.12
C LYS A 69 -3.87 -9.25 18.69
N GLU A 70 -3.72 -8.12 18.04
CA GLU A 70 -4.37 -6.89 18.45
C GLU A 70 -5.60 -6.63 17.60
N ALA A 71 -6.28 -7.72 17.17
CA ALA A 71 -7.42 -7.63 16.27
C ALA A 71 -8.50 -6.71 16.81
N GLY A 72 -9.03 -5.89 15.94
CA GLY A 72 -10.02 -4.90 16.24
C GLY A 72 -10.07 -3.94 15.07
N GLN A 73 -10.61 -2.76 15.29
CA GLN A 73 -10.64 -1.73 14.27
C GLN A 73 -9.29 -1.02 14.24
N ILE A 74 -8.65 -1.01 13.08
CA ILE A 74 -7.34 -0.39 12.89
C ILE A 74 -7.47 0.72 11.86
N GLU A 75 -6.96 1.90 12.20
CA GLU A 75 -6.89 3.00 11.26
C GLU A 75 -5.60 2.89 10.45
N VAL A 76 -5.75 2.94 9.13
CA VAL A 76 -4.65 2.81 8.20
C VAL A 76 -4.60 4.04 7.31
N GLN A 77 -3.41 4.61 7.13
CA GLN A 77 -3.17 5.67 6.17
C GLN A 77 -2.27 5.15 5.06
N LEU A 78 -2.68 5.36 3.81
CA LEU A 78 -1.88 5.02 2.65
C LEU A 78 -1.33 6.29 2.03
N THR A 79 -0.04 6.27 1.71
CA THR A 79 0.63 7.36 1.01
C THR A 79 1.18 6.82 -0.30
N PHE A 80 0.74 7.39 -1.40
CA PHE A 80 1.23 7.06 -2.74
C PHE A 80 2.22 8.14 -3.15
N SER A 81 3.46 7.75 -3.44
CA SER A 81 4.51 8.71 -3.79
C SER A 81 5.25 8.25 -5.04
N HIS A 82 5.62 9.21 -5.87
CA HIS A 82 6.36 8.99 -7.10
C HIS A 82 7.27 10.17 -7.35
N VAL A 83 8.49 9.88 -7.79
CA VAL A 83 9.46 10.91 -8.15
C VAL A 83 9.54 10.96 -9.66
N ASP A 84 9.11 12.10 -10.24
CA ASP A 84 9.26 12.38 -11.65
C ASP A 84 10.56 13.16 -11.86
N VAL A 85 11.19 12.93 -13.01
CA VAL A 85 12.36 13.70 -13.44
C VAL A 85 11.87 14.66 -14.51
N ASP A 86 12.07 15.97 -14.30
CA ASP A 86 11.67 16.99 -15.27
C ASP A 86 12.65 17.04 -16.46
N ALA A 87 12.39 17.94 -17.40
CA ALA A 87 13.21 18.08 -18.61
C ALA A 87 14.66 18.49 -18.31
N ASP A 88 14.90 19.11 -17.16
CA ASP A 88 16.23 19.55 -16.73
C ASP A 88 16.92 18.50 -15.84
N GLY A 89 16.30 17.36 -15.62
CA GLY A 89 16.84 16.29 -14.78
C GLY A 89 16.60 16.45 -13.29
N HIS A 90 15.75 17.39 -12.89
CA HIS A 90 15.38 17.58 -11.49
C HIS A 90 14.26 16.64 -11.10
N GLY A 91 14.40 15.96 -9.96
CA GLY A 91 13.36 15.10 -9.44
C GLY A 91 12.22 15.89 -8.83
N VAL A 92 10.99 15.55 -9.22
CA VAL A 92 9.77 16.11 -8.63
C VAL A 92 9.01 14.99 -7.95
N GLN A 93 8.80 15.12 -6.64
CA GLN A 93 8.06 14.14 -5.89
C GLN A 93 6.57 14.44 -5.94
N ARG A 94 5.79 13.45 -6.39
CA ARG A 94 4.34 13.51 -6.35
C ARG A 94 3.86 12.63 -5.20
N VAL A 95 3.01 13.19 -4.34
CA VAL A 95 2.50 12.50 -3.16
C VAL A 95 0.98 12.56 -3.14
N ARG A 96 0.37 11.41 -2.90
CA ARG A 96 -1.08 11.29 -2.69
C ARG A 96 -1.31 10.51 -1.41
N LYS A 97 -2.13 11.04 -0.51
CA LYS A 97 -2.43 10.42 0.78
C LYS A 97 -3.89 10.02 0.87
N THR A 98 -4.12 8.87 1.47
CA THR A 98 -5.47 8.41 1.84
C THR A 98 -5.47 8.04 3.32
N SER A 99 -6.62 8.05 3.92
CA SER A 99 -6.79 7.62 5.31
C SER A 99 -7.95 6.65 5.44
#